data_d49edb379c3d97a8662f54a8945d68fd
#
_entry.id   d49edb379c3d97a8662f54a8945d68fd
#
_cell.length_a   1.000
_cell.length_b   1.000
_cell.length_c   1.000
_cell.angle_alpha   90.00
_cell.angle_beta   90.00
_cell.angle_gamma   90.00
#
_symmetry.space_group_name_H-M   'P 1'
#
loop_
_entity.id
_entity.type
_entity.pdbx_description
1 polymer ?
#
loop_
_entity_poly.entity_id
_entity_poly.type
_entity_poly.pdbx_seq_one_letter_code
_entity_poly.pdbx_strand_id
1 'polypeptide(L)'
;TQALLDIFTMREKKGSIKGLKVAIVGDILHSRVARSNIWGLLKLGAEVTVGGPAPLVPKEFEAVGVKVCHNLKDAVQDADVINLLRIQHERLNAAYFPSIGEYSKFFGLNQEAMKFVRPDALIMHPGPINRGVELDSAVADGPNSVILEQVTNGLAVRMAVLFLVAGQVKHVY
;
A
#
# COMPACT_ATOMS: atom_id res chain seq x y z
N THR A 1 3.46 3.57 -12.59
CA THR A 1 3.17 2.15 -12.92
C THR A 1 2.89 1.29 -11.68
N GLN A 2 3.48 1.61 -10.49
CA GLN A 2 3.27 0.79 -9.29
C GLN A 2 1.79 0.69 -8.90
N ALA A 3 1.06 1.79 -8.83
CA ALA A 3 -0.36 1.74 -8.51
C ALA A 3 -1.20 0.90 -9.50
N LEU A 4 -0.82 0.89 -10.78
CA LEU A 4 -1.52 0.08 -11.78
C LEU A 4 -1.37 -1.41 -11.49
N LEU A 5 -0.15 -1.86 -11.16
CA LEU A 5 0.06 -3.27 -10.82
C LEU A 5 -0.53 -3.65 -9.47
N ASP A 6 -0.53 -2.74 -8.50
CA ASP A 6 -1.18 -2.95 -7.20
C ASP A 6 -2.69 -3.16 -7.38
N ILE A 7 -3.35 -2.25 -8.12
CA ILE A 7 -4.78 -2.33 -8.43
C ILE A 7 -5.08 -3.57 -9.27
N PHE A 8 -4.23 -3.91 -10.23
CA PHE A 8 -4.39 -5.13 -11.04
C PHE A 8 -4.34 -6.37 -10.15
N THR A 9 -3.37 -6.48 -9.25
CA THR A 9 -3.24 -7.59 -8.30
C THR A 9 -4.46 -7.69 -7.37
N MET A 10 -4.93 -6.56 -6.83
CA MET A 10 -6.16 -6.50 -6.02
C MET A 10 -7.35 -7.06 -6.81
N ARG A 11 -7.52 -6.61 -8.06
CA ARG A 11 -8.62 -7.06 -8.91
C ARG A 11 -8.56 -8.54 -9.24
N GLU A 12 -7.38 -9.09 -9.51
CA GLU A 12 -7.21 -10.54 -9.74
C GLU A 12 -7.63 -11.36 -8.52
N LYS A 13 -7.26 -10.92 -7.32
CA LYS A 13 -7.52 -11.66 -6.07
C LYS A 13 -8.92 -11.47 -5.51
N LYS A 14 -9.50 -10.27 -5.65
CA LYS A 14 -10.81 -9.90 -5.07
C LYS A 14 -11.95 -9.78 -6.10
N GLY A 15 -11.65 -9.87 -7.39
CA GLY A 15 -12.62 -9.78 -8.49
C GLY A 15 -13.01 -8.34 -8.85
N SER A 16 -13.32 -7.50 -7.89
CA SER A 16 -13.75 -6.11 -8.09
C SER A 16 -12.96 -5.14 -7.21
N ILE A 17 -12.78 -3.92 -7.70
CA ILE A 17 -12.21 -2.81 -6.89
C ILE A 17 -13.32 -2.00 -6.23
N LYS A 18 -14.48 -1.90 -6.88
CA LYS A 18 -15.61 -1.11 -6.36
C LYS A 18 -16.10 -1.67 -5.02
N GLY A 19 -16.13 -0.81 -4.02
CA GLY A 19 -16.54 -1.15 -2.65
C GLY A 19 -15.47 -1.87 -1.82
N LEU A 20 -14.27 -2.11 -2.39
CA LEU A 20 -13.16 -2.74 -1.67
C LEU A 20 -12.60 -1.77 -0.63
N LYS A 21 -12.40 -2.24 0.59
CA LYS A 21 -11.78 -1.46 1.68
C LYS A 21 -10.27 -1.67 1.66
N VAL A 22 -9.53 -0.63 1.30
CA VAL A 22 -8.07 -0.69 1.14
C VAL A 22 -7.39 0.20 2.17
N ALA A 23 -6.57 -0.41 3.02
CA ALA A 23 -5.69 0.30 3.94
C ALA A 23 -4.30 0.50 3.31
N ILE A 24 -3.82 1.73 3.28
CA ILE A 24 -2.44 2.06 2.88
C ILE A 24 -1.73 2.56 4.14
N VAL A 25 -0.70 1.84 4.58
CA VAL A 25 -0.05 2.11 5.88
C VAL A 25 1.42 2.47 5.68
N GLY A 26 1.85 3.55 6.31
CA GLY A 26 3.24 3.99 6.33
C GLY A 26 3.45 5.47 6.09
N ASP A 27 4.49 5.83 5.34
CA ASP A 27 4.77 7.22 4.97
C ASP A 27 3.91 7.65 3.78
N ILE A 28 2.72 8.16 4.06
CA ILE A 28 1.78 8.64 3.04
C ILE A 28 2.25 9.97 2.44
N LEU A 29 2.78 10.85 3.29
CA LEU A 29 3.15 12.22 2.90
C LEU A 29 4.20 12.26 1.78
N HIS A 30 5.24 11.42 1.87
CA HIS A 30 6.35 11.43 0.93
C HIS A 30 6.25 10.35 -0.15
N SER A 31 5.26 9.43 -0.05
CA SER A 31 5.13 8.32 -0.97
C SER A 31 4.33 8.69 -2.23
N ARG A 32 5.02 8.72 -3.37
CA ARG A 32 4.35 8.79 -4.67
C ARG A 32 3.50 7.56 -4.98
N VAL A 33 3.86 6.40 -4.42
CA VAL A 33 3.09 5.16 -4.56
C VAL A 33 1.75 5.30 -3.84
N ALA A 34 1.75 5.80 -2.59
CA ALA A 34 0.52 6.07 -1.85
C ALA A 34 -0.41 7.01 -2.64
N ARG A 35 0.11 8.16 -3.09
CA ARG A 35 -0.68 9.14 -3.86
C ARG A 35 -1.31 8.54 -5.11
N SER A 36 -0.53 7.78 -5.88
CA SER A 36 -1.05 7.14 -7.10
C SER A 36 -2.10 6.08 -6.79
N ASN A 37 -1.91 5.29 -5.73
CA ASN A 37 -2.89 4.29 -5.28
C ASN A 37 -4.18 4.96 -4.79
N ILE A 38 -4.09 6.01 -3.96
CA ILE A 38 -5.25 6.77 -3.48
C ILE A 38 -6.11 7.22 -4.66
N TRP A 39 -5.51 7.92 -5.63
CA TRP A 39 -6.24 8.41 -6.80
C TRP A 39 -6.85 7.30 -7.65
N GLY A 40 -6.09 6.24 -7.91
CA GLY A 40 -6.57 5.12 -8.73
C GLY A 40 -7.70 4.36 -8.05
N LEU A 41 -7.58 4.07 -6.77
CA LEU A 41 -8.56 3.33 -5.98
C LEU A 41 -9.87 4.11 -5.81
N LEU A 42 -9.79 5.40 -5.43
CA LEU A 42 -10.97 6.25 -5.32
C LEU A 42 -11.73 6.38 -6.64
N LYS A 43 -11.01 6.55 -7.77
CA LYS A 43 -11.63 6.58 -9.10
C LYS A 43 -12.34 5.28 -9.47
N LEU A 44 -11.87 4.16 -8.97
CA LEU A 44 -12.47 2.84 -9.20
C LEU A 44 -13.53 2.47 -8.15
N GLY A 45 -13.84 3.39 -7.23
CA GLY A 45 -14.90 3.25 -6.24
C GLY A 45 -14.54 2.40 -5.03
N ALA A 46 -13.26 2.27 -4.69
CA ALA A 46 -12.81 1.70 -3.43
C ALA A 46 -12.96 2.68 -2.27
N GLU A 47 -13.09 2.17 -1.06
CA GLU A 47 -12.97 2.90 0.20
C GLU A 47 -11.52 2.85 0.66
N VAL A 48 -10.87 4.02 0.78
CA VAL A 48 -9.44 4.07 1.10
C VAL A 48 -9.23 4.64 2.49
N THR A 49 -8.49 3.90 3.32
CA THR A 49 -7.99 4.34 4.63
C THR A 49 -6.47 4.51 4.54
N VAL A 50 -5.95 5.60 5.06
CA VAL A 50 -4.51 5.82 5.20
C VAL A 50 -4.11 5.77 6.67
N GLY A 51 -3.05 5.03 6.99
CA GLY A 51 -2.61 4.78 8.37
C GLY A 51 -1.13 5.05 8.59
N GLY A 52 -0.79 5.57 9.77
CA GLY A 52 0.59 5.80 10.17
C GLY A 52 0.76 6.92 11.19
N PRO A 53 2.01 7.24 11.59
CA PRO A 53 2.31 8.35 12.48
C PRO A 53 1.76 9.68 11.96
N ALA A 54 1.23 10.51 12.85
CA ALA A 54 0.57 11.77 12.48
C ALA A 54 1.43 12.69 11.58
N PRO A 55 2.76 12.84 11.79
CA PRO A 55 3.58 13.63 10.89
C PRO A 55 3.71 13.06 9.46
N LEU A 56 3.50 11.75 9.29
CA LEU A 56 3.59 11.07 7.99
C LEU A 56 2.22 10.88 7.32
N VAL A 57 1.13 11.10 8.07
CA VAL A 57 -0.25 10.95 7.59
C VAL A 57 -1.07 12.17 8.04
N PRO A 58 -0.83 13.35 7.44
CA PRO A 58 -1.57 14.58 7.76
C PRO A 58 -3.09 14.42 7.55
N LYS A 59 -3.90 15.04 8.42
CA LYS A 59 -5.37 15.00 8.34
C LYS A 59 -5.92 15.62 7.05
N GLU A 60 -5.17 16.48 6.41
CA GLU A 60 -5.51 17.12 5.15
C GLU A 60 -5.77 16.12 4.02
N PHE A 61 -5.29 14.88 4.16
CA PHE A 61 -5.65 13.80 3.23
C PHE A 61 -7.15 13.47 3.23
N GLU A 62 -7.90 13.78 4.29
CA GLU A 62 -9.35 13.61 4.31
C GLU A 62 -10.05 14.42 3.22
N ALA A 63 -9.48 15.57 2.83
CA ALA A 63 -10.02 16.41 1.76
C ALA A 63 -10.03 15.74 0.38
N VAL A 64 -9.20 14.69 0.16
CA VAL A 64 -9.23 13.91 -1.08
C VAL A 64 -10.17 12.70 -1.03
N GLY A 65 -10.88 12.51 0.08
CA GLY A 65 -11.90 11.45 0.23
C GLY A 65 -11.39 10.15 0.85
N VAL A 66 -10.25 10.18 1.55
CA VAL A 66 -9.75 9.02 2.30
C VAL A 66 -10.02 9.19 3.80
N LYS A 67 -10.11 8.06 4.53
CA LYS A 67 -10.14 8.06 5.99
C LYS A 67 -8.70 8.11 6.51
N VAL A 68 -8.41 8.98 7.48
CA VAL A 68 -7.10 9.08 8.14
C VAL A 68 -7.12 8.38 9.49
N CYS A 69 -6.15 7.51 9.76
CA CYS A 69 -6.00 6.79 11.02
C CYS A 69 -4.56 6.91 11.54
N HIS A 70 -4.40 7.28 12.81
CA HIS A 70 -3.10 7.33 13.49
C HIS A 70 -2.88 6.15 14.45
N ASN A 71 -3.65 5.08 14.29
CA ASN A 71 -3.53 3.82 14.98
C ASN A 71 -3.61 2.67 13.96
N LEU A 72 -2.68 1.71 14.05
CA LEU A 72 -2.62 0.61 13.10
C LEU A 72 -3.90 -0.23 13.10
N LYS A 73 -4.39 -0.60 14.30
CA LYS A 73 -5.60 -1.42 14.43
C LYS A 73 -6.79 -0.79 13.71
N ASP A 74 -7.02 0.51 13.94
CA ASP A 74 -8.16 1.22 13.34
C ASP A 74 -8.04 1.36 11.82
N ALA A 75 -6.80 1.33 11.31
CA ALA A 75 -6.55 1.37 9.87
C ALA A 75 -6.80 0.01 9.19
N VAL A 76 -6.51 -1.12 9.85
CA VAL A 76 -6.45 -2.44 9.20
C VAL A 76 -7.58 -3.39 9.53
N GLN A 77 -8.32 -3.17 10.66
CA GLN A 77 -9.28 -4.15 11.18
C GLN A 77 -10.40 -4.54 10.20
N ASP A 78 -10.85 -3.61 9.37
CA ASP A 78 -11.94 -3.82 8.40
C ASP A 78 -11.45 -3.90 6.96
N ALA A 79 -10.13 -3.88 6.74
CA ALA A 79 -9.56 -3.83 5.41
C ALA A 79 -9.65 -5.19 4.68
N ASP A 80 -10.03 -5.15 3.41
CA ASP A 80 -9.94 -6.28 2.50
C ASP A 80 -8.53 -6.42 1.91
N VAL A 81 -7.81 -5.29 1.86
CA VAL A 81 -6.42 -5.21 1.37
C VAL A 81 -5.63 -4.25 2.25
N ILE A 82 -4.44 -4.67 2.66
CA ILE A 82 -3.48 -3.85 3.39
C ILE A 82 -2.24 -3.69 2.52
N ASN A 83 -1.97 -2.49 2.05
CA ASN A 83 -0.78 -2.15 1.29
C ASN A 83 0.19 -1.37 2.19
N LEU A 84 1.25 -2.04 2.63
CA LEU A 84 2.27 -1.47 3.49
C LEU A 84 3.31 -0.73 2.65
N LEU A 85 3.73 0.43 3.11
CA LEU A 85 4.74 1.23 2.44
C LEU A 85 6.09 1.06 3.13
N ARG A 86 7.15 0.98 2.33
CA ARG A 86 8.51 0.99 2.84
C ARG A 86 8.79 2.29 3.62
N ILE A 87 9.34 2.17 4.81
CA ILE A 87 9.87 3.30 5.55
C ILE A 87 11.28 3.61 5.05
N GLN A 88 11.45 4.78 4.44
CA GLN A 88 12.72 5.22 3.85
C GLN A 88 13.55 5.98 4.90
N HIS A 89 14.32 5.25 5.70
CA HIS A 89 15.14 5.83 6.78
C HIS A 89 16.08 6.93 6.31
N GLU A 90 16.61 6.77 5.11
CA GLU A 90 17.52 7.69 4.46
C GLU A 90 16.92 9.08 4.16
N ARG A 91 15.59 9.19 4.17
CA ARG A 91 14.85 10.42 3.87
C ARG A 91 14.16 11.04 5.08
N LEU A 92 14.10 10.29 6.18
CA LEU A 92 13.40 10.74 7.37
C LEU A 92 14.41 11.38 8.32
N ASN A 93 14.32 12.70 8.49
CA ASN A 93 14.95 13.38 9.61
C ASN A 93 14.31 12.89 10.92
N ALA A 94 15.06 12.87 12.02
CA ALA A 94 14.62 12.41 13.35
C ALA A 94 13.34 13.08 13.91
N ALA A 95 12.76 14.04 13.17
CA ALA A 95 11.57 14.78 13.55
C ALA A 95 10.24 14.05 13.30
N TYR A 96 10.22 12.94 12.51
CA TYR A 96 8.96 12.30 12.13
C TYR A 96 8.52 11.16 13.05
N PHE A 97 9.46 10.47 13.66
CA PHE A 97 9.24 9.49 14.74
C PHE A 97 10.56 9.23 15.48
N PRO A 98 10.51 8.94 16.79
CA PRO A 98 11.70 8.89 17.64
C PRO A 98 12.70 7.78 17.27
N SER A 99 12.22 6.62 16.80
CA SER A 99 13.07 5.51 16.38
C SER A 99 12.35 4.51 15.48
N ILE A 100 13.16 3.73 14.73
CA ILE A 100 12.67 2.59 13.92
C ILE A 100 11.95 1.57 14.81
N GLY A 101 12.47 1.29 16.00
CA GLY A 101 11.87 0.37 16.94
C GLY A 101 10.48 0.83 17.42
N GLU A 102 10.31 2.13 17.59
CA GLU A 102 8.99 2.69 17.92
C GLU A 102 8.01 2.58 16.76
N TYR A 103 8.46 2.87 15.53
CA TYR A 103 7.64 2.65 14.35
C TYR A 103 7.20 1.19 14.24
N SER A 104 8.14 0.24 14.33
CA SER A 104 7.85 -1.20 14.27
C SER A 104 6.85 -1.62 15.34
N LYS A 105 7.00 -1.11 16.57
CA LYS A 105 6.11 -1.43 17.69
C LYS A 105 4.66 -0.98 17.47
N PHE A 106 4.45 0.22 16.90
CA PHE A 106 3.13 0.83 16.81
C PHE A 106 2.49 0.68 15.42
N PHE A 107 3.28 0.53 14.35
CA PHE A 107 2.81 0.50 12.96
C PHE A 107 3.33 -0.69 12.15
N GLY A 108 4.22 -1.50 12.70
CA GLY A 108 4.66 -2.73 12.06
C GLY A 108 3.55 -3.79 12.02
N LEU A 109 3.27 -4.36 10.86
CA LEU A 109 2.33 -5.46 10.71
C LEU A 109 3.04 -6.78 11.07
N ASN A 110 2.80 -7.25 12.28
CA ASN A 110 3.33 -8.48 12.84
C ASN A 110 2.20 -9.48 13.14
N GLN A 111 2.54 -10.67 13.66
CA GLN A 111 1.53 -11.70 13.97
C GLN A 111 0.48 -11.27 15.01
N GLU A 112 0.86 -10.41 15.96
CA GLU A 112 -0.09 -9.87 16.94
C GLU A 112 -1.07 -8.90 16.27
N ALA A 113 -0.58 -8.05 15.38
CA ALA A 113 -1.42 -7.15 14.60
C ALA A 113 -2.35 -7.90 13.63
N MET A 114 -1.92 -9.05 13.11
CA MET A 114 -2.76 -9.91 12.27
C MET A 114 -4.02 -10.45 12.97
N LYS A 115 -4.05 -10.48 14.31
CA LYS A 115 -5.26 -10.86 15.07
C LYS A 115 -6.42 -9.87 14.88
N PHE A 116 -6.14 -8.64 14.48
CA PHE A 116 -7.15 -7.60 14.19
C PHE A 116 -7.51 -7.53 12.72
N VAL A 117 -6.76 -8.21 11.86
CA VAL A 117 -6.94 -8.21 10.40
C VAL A 117 -7.97 -9.26 10.02
N ARG A 118 -8.78 -8.98 9.01
CA ARG A 118 -9.72 -9.97 8.47
C ARG A 118 -8.97 -11.20 7.95
N PRO A 119 -9.49 -12.41 8.17
CA PRO A 119 -8.81 -13.64 7.74
C PRO A 119 -8.54 -13.73 6.23
N ASP A 120 -9.36 -13.06 5.42
CA ASP A 120 -9.29 -13.03 3.96
C ASP A 120 -8.60 -11.78 3.40
N ALA A 121 -8.07 -10.90 4.27
CA ALA A 121 -7.38 -9.70 3.85
C ALA A 121 -6.08 -10.03 3.09
N LEU A 122 -5.82 -9.30 2.00
CA LEU A 122 -4.57 -9.42 1.24
C LEU A 122 -3.50 -8.51 1.85
N ILE A 123 -2.29 -9.03 1.98
CA ILE A 123 -1.12 -8.26 2.41
C ILE A 123 -0.25 -7.97 1.18
N MET A 124 -0.01 -6.68 0.96
CA MET A 124 0.71 -6.15 -0.19
C MET A 124 1.86 -5.22 0.25
N HIS A 125 2.89 -5.13 -0.57
CA HIS A 125 4.01 -4.21 -0.36
C HIS A 125 4.71 -3.90 -1.70
N PRO A 126 4.98 -2.64 -2.04
CA PRO A 126 5.58 -2.28 -3.33
C PRO A 126 7.05 -2.69 -3.48
N GLY A 127 7.68 -3.18 -2.38
CA GLY A 127 9.09 -3.56 -2.31
C GLY A 127 10.08 -2.38 -2.38
N PRO A 128 11.32 -2.59 -1.94
CA PRO A 128 11.76 -3.70 -1.08
C PRO A 128 11.22 -3.58 0.35
N ILE A 129 11.09 -4.72 1.05
CA ILE A 129 10.58 -4.79 2.43
C ILE A 129 11.72 -4.57 3.42
N ASN A 130 11.51 -3.75 4.45
CA ASN A 130 12.34 -3.75 5.66
C ASN A 130 11.73 -4.74 6.67
N ARG A 131 12.17 -6.00 6.59
CA ARG A 131 11.65 -7.08 7.45
C ARG A 131 11.88 -6.75 8.93
N GLY A 132 10.85 -6.91 9.74
CA GLY A 132 10.87 -6.55 11.16
C GLY A 132 10.68 -5.05 11.45
N VAL A 133 10.44 -4.23 10.44
CA VAL A 133 10.12 -2.81 10.59
C VAL A 133 8.64 -2.56 10.25
N GLU A 134 8.31 -2.37 8.97
CA GLU A 134 6.92 -2.19 8.57
C GLU A 134 6.16 -3.51 8.39
N LEU A 135 6.88 -4.61 8.15
CA LEU A 135 6.31 -5.94 7.92
C LEU A 135 7.19 -7.04 8.51
N ASP A 136 6.61 -7.87 9.36
CA ASP A 136 7.29 -9.04 9.90
C ASP A 136 7.46 -10.13 8.82
N SER A 137 8.57 -10.87 8.90
CA SER A 137 8.88 -11.95 7.96
C SER A 137 7.80 -13.03 7.91
N ALA A 138 7.26 -13.42 9.06
CA ALA A 138 6.21 -14.44 9.13
C ALA A 138 4.90 -13.99 8.46
N VAL A 139 4.62 -12.68 8.43
CA VAL A 139 3.46 -12.12 7.73
C VAL A 139 3.76 -11.93 6.24
N ALA A 140 4.97 -11.46 5.90
CA ALA A 140 5.40 -11.28 4.51
C ALA A 140 5.39 -12.59 3.70
N ASP A 141 5.74 -13.69 4.36
CA ASP A 141 5.82 -15.03 3.76
C ASP A 141 4.57 -15.88 4.10
N GLY A 142 3.57 -15.27 4.74
CA GLY A 142 2.33 -15.93 5.17
C GLY A 142 1.29 -16.09 4.05
N PRO A 143 0.21 -16.83 4.32
CA PRO A 143 -0.80 -17.20 3.31
C PRO A 143 -1.61 -16.02 2.77
N ASN A 144 -1.67 -14.92 3.50
CA ASN A 144 -2.36 -13.69 3.08
C ASN A 144 -1.51 -12.79 2.17
N SER A 145 -0.19 -13.08 2.07
CA SER A 145 0.74 -12.26 1.30
C SER A 145 0.61 -12.54 -0.19
N VAL A 146 0.45 -11.48 -0.97
CA VAL A 146 0.44 -11.52 -2.44
C VAL A 146 1.60 -10.69 -3.03
N ILE A 147 2.66 -10.52 -2.25
CA ILE A 147 3.80 -9.66 -2.62
C ILE A 147 4.56 -10.23 -3.82
N LEU A 148 4.71 -11.54 -3.91
CA LEU A 148 5.37 -12.19 -5.05
C LEU A 148 4.53 -12.09 -6.32
N GLU A 149 3.20 -12.19 -6.20
CA GLU A 149 2.29 -11.95 -7.32
C GLU A 149 2.35 -10.50 -7.80
N GLN A 150 2.47 -9.51 -6.88
CA GLN A 150 2.72 -8.12 -7.29
C GLN A 150 3.99 -7.98 -8.14
N VAL A 151 5.06 -8.71 -7.81
CA VAL A 151 6.30 -8.68 -8.60
C VAL A 151 6.05 -9.21 -10.01
N THR A 152 5.39 -10.35 -10.13
CA THR A 152 5.03 -10.97 -11.43
C THR A 152 4.11 -10.05 -12.23
N ASN A 153 3.05 -9.54 -11.62
CA ASN A 153 2.11 -8.60 -12.23
C ASN A 153 2.80 -7.29 -12.63
N GLY A 154 3.84 -6.91 -11.88
CA GLY A 154 4.66 -5.74 -12.18
C GLY A 154 5.33 -5.81 -13.54
N LEU A 155 5.85 -6.98 -13.93
CA LEU A 155 6.42 -7.19 -15.27
C LEU A 155 5.34 -7.05 -16.35
N ALA A 156 4.23 -7.79 -16.21
CA ALA A 156 3.15 -7.80 -17.19
C ALA A 156 2.52 -6.40 -17.40
N VAL A 157 2.22 -5.69 -16.30
CA VAL A 157 1.64 -4.34 -16.36
C VAL A 157 2.60 -3.33 -16.99
N ARG A 158 3.90 -3.39 -16.68
CA ARG A 158 4.89 -2.50 -17.32
C ARG A 158 5.04 -2.77 -18.81
N MET A 159 5.04 -4.04 -19.22
CA MET A 159 5.03 -4.42 -20.63
C MET A 159 3.78 -3.89 -21.35
N ALA A 160 2.61 -4.03 -20.76
CA ALA A 160 1.36 -3.50 -21.31
C ALA A 160 1.38 -1.97 -21.46
N VAL A 161 1.88 -1.26 -20.45
CA VAL A 161 2.01 0.20 -20.50
C VAL A 161 2.97 0.62 -21.63
N LEU A 162 4.12 -0.02 -21.74
CA LEU A 162 5.09 0.27 -22.81
C LEU A 162 4.49 0.00 -24.20
N PHE A 163 3.79 -1.12 -24.35
CA PHE A 163 3.11 -1.46 -25.61
C PHE A 163 2.08 -0.40 -26.01
N LEU A 164 1.22 0.01 -25.06
CA LEU A 164 0.18 1.01 -25.32
C LEU A 164 0.76 2.39 -25.65
N VAL A 165 1.86 2.77 -25.01
CA VAL A 165 2.48 4.09 -25.23
C VAL A 165 3.32 4.09 -26.50
N ALA A 166 4.10 3.02 -26.77
CA ALA A 166 4.95 2.92 -27.96
C ALA A 166 4.14 2.69 -29.24
N GLY A 167 3.04 1.95 -29.19
CA GLY A 167 2.18 1.69 -30.36
C GLY A 167 1.42 2.92 -30.88
N GLN A 168 1.52 4.07 -30.22
CA GLN A 168 0.95 5.36 -30.65
C GLN A 168 1.93 6.22 -31.46
N VAL A 169 3.16 5.80 -31.66
CA VAL A 169 4.06 6.48 -32.57
C VAL A 169 3.63 6.15 -34.01
N LYS A 170 2.68 6.93 -34.53
CA LYS A 170 2.46 6.98 -35.98
C LYS A 170 3.79 7.40 -36.60
N HIS A 171 4.38 6.53 -37.41
CA HIS A 171 5.47 6.93 -38.28
C HIS A 171 5.00 8.12 -39.13
N VAL A 172 5.42 9.32 -38.76
CA VAL A 172 5.34 10.48 -39.63
C VAL A 172 6.48 10.31 -40.61
N TYR A 173 6.19 9.76 -41.77
CA TYR A 173 7.05 9.83 -42.93
C TYR A 173 6.76 11.13 -43.68
#